data_103bd22e19c256c07a1badce44f10b1c
#
_entry.id   103bd22e19c256c07a1badce44f10b1c
#
_cell.length_a   1.000
_cell.length_b   1.000
_cell.length_c   1.000
_cell.angle_alpha   90.00
_cell.angle_beta   90.00
_cell.angle_gamma   90.00
#
_symmetry.space_group_name_H-M   'P 1'
#
loop_
_entity.id
_entity.type
_entity.pdbx_description
1 polymer ?
#
loop_
_entity_poly.entity_id
_entity_poly.type
_entity_poly.pdbx_seq_one_letter_code
_entity_poly.pdbx_strand_id
1 'polypeptide(L)'
;MKLPYRVGQGYDVHALTPGRKLILGGVHIPYHRGLLGHSDADALLHAITDAILGGAGLGDIGGMFPDTGSQWEGADSRALLRGAMAAVREAGWQVGNIDATVIAQAPRIAPHVAAMRANIAADLGIAAEAVNVKGKTNERLGFEGRGEGIAAHAVALLVRAD
;
A
#
# COMPACT_ATOMS: atom_id res chain seq x y z
N MET A 1 -23.30 13.16 -15.93
CA MET A 1 -23.70 12.65 -14.61
C MET A 1 -22.47 12.43 -13.75
N LYS A 2 -22.45 12.98 -12.56
CA LYS A 2 -21.36 12.74 -11.61
C LYS A 2 -21.78 11.61 -10.66
N LEU A 3 -21.10 10.49 -10.76
CA LEU A 3 -21.35 9.37 -9.84
C LEU A 3 -20.81 9.73 -8.45
N PRO A 4 -21.49 9.26 -7.38
CA PRO A 4 -21.06 9.53 -6.00
C PRO A 4 -19.92 8.61 -5.53
N TYR A 5 -19.36 7.80 -6.40
CA TYR A 5 -18.29 6.86 -6.09
C TYR A 5 -17.32 6.73 -7.25
N ARG A 6 -16.08 6.33 -6.92
CA ARG A 6 -15.01 6.05 -7.87
C ARG A 6 -14.20 4.84 -7.44
N VAL A 7 -13.61 4.17 -8.41
CA VAL A 7 -12.71 3.03 -8.18
C VAL A 7 -11.28 3.47 -8.51
N GLY A 8 -10.35 3.09 -7.66
CA GLY A 8 -8.92 3.22 -7.92
C GLY A 8 -8.22 1.89 -7.77
N GLN A 9 -7.15 1.70 -8.53
CA GLN A 9 -6.31 0.50 -8.48
C GLN A 9 -4.86 0.92 -8.29
N GLY A 10 -4.13 0.18 -7.47
CA GLY A 10 -2.71 0.39 -7.27
C GLY A 10 -1.93 -0.91 -7.39
N TYR A 11 -0.68 -0.79 -7.83
CA TYR A 11 0.27 -1.88 -7.92
C TYR A 11 1.63 -1.36 -7.50
N ASP A 12 2.37 -2.16 -6.72
CA ASP A 12 3.75 -1.85 -6.40
C ASP A 12 4.56 -3.14 -6.27
N VAL A 13 5.86 -3.05 -6.48
CA VAL A 13 6.77 -4.17 -6.40
C VAL A 13 8.14 -3.68 -5.95
N HIS A 14 8.77 -4.42 -5.05
CA HIS A 14 10.14 -4.16 -4.59
C HIS A 14 10.92 -5.46 -4.52
N ALA A 15 12.22 -5.36 -4.83
CA ALA A 15 13.14 -6.49 -4.70
C ALA A 15 13.42 -6.79 -3.23
N LEU A 16 13.56 -8.08 -2.91
CA LEU A 16 14.04 -8.52 -1.60
C LEU A 16 15.58 -8.46 -1.57
N THR A 17 16.14 -7.90 -0.49
CA THR A 17 17.58 -7.74 -0.31
C THR A 17 17.97 -7.93 1.16
N PRO A 18 19.15 -8.49 1.44
CA PRO A 18 19.68 -8.53 2.81
C PRO A 18 19.94 -7.13 3.36
N GLY A 19 19.95 -6.97 4.68
CA GLY A 19 20.33 -5.73 5.35
C GLY A 19 19.25 -4.67 5.45
N ARG A 20 18.02 -5.01 5.08
CA ARG A 20 16.87 -4.11 5.24
C ARG A 20 15.79 -4.79 6.06
N LYS A 21 15.03 -3.98 6.80
CA LYS A 21 13.80 -4.44 7.47
C LYS A 21 12.73 -4.73 6.43
N LEU A 22 11.95 -5.78 6.67
CA LEU A 22 10.76 -6.06 5.88
C LEU A 22 9.58 -5.36 6.56
N ILE A 23 9.03 -4.35 5.89
CA ILE A 23 7.89 -3.59 6.36
C ILE A 23 6.78 -3.70 5.32
N LEU A 24 5.62 -4.20 5.73
CA LEU A 24 4.43 -4.34 4.90
C LEU A 24 3.19 -3.97 5.70
N GLY A 25 2.37 -3.09 5.14
CA GLY A 25 1.19 -2.59 5.85
C GLY A 25 1.54 -1.86 7.14
N GLY A 26 2.70 -1.21 7.19
CA GLY A 26 3.21 -0.57 8.38
C GLY A 26 3.68 -1.52 9.47
N VAL A 27 3.78 -2.82 9.19
CA VAL A 27 4.19 -3.86 10.14
C VAL A 27 5.61 -4.32 9.83
N HIS A 28 6.49 -4.28 10.83
CA HIS A 28 7.83 -4.87 10.71
C HIS A 28 7.70 -6.38 10.89
N ILE A 29 7.94 -7.12 9.82
CA ILE A 29 7.88 -8.58 9.81
C ILE A 29 9.29 -9.13 9.98
N PRO A 30 9.54 -10.00 11.00
CA PRO A 30 10.84 -10.66 11.13
C PRO A 30 11.11 -11.54 9.90
N TYR A 31 12.20 -11.21 9.20
CA TYR A 31 12.62 -11.94 8.00
C TYR A 31 14.09 -11.62 7.73
N HIS A 32 14.82 -12.53 7.06
CA HIS A 32 16.25 -12.36 6.80
C HIS A 32 16.55 -11.37 5.67
N ARG A 33 15.53 -10.90 4.94
CA ARG A 33 15.62 -9.87 3.90
C ARG A 33 14.50 -8.87 4.07
N GLY A 34 14.71 -7.67 3.56
CA GLY A 34 13.69 -6.64 3.47
C GLY A 34 13.54 -6.13 2.05
N LEU A 35 12.65 -5.18 1.83
CA LEU A 35 12.39 -4.62 0.52
C LEU A 35 13.29 -3.42 0.25
N LEU A 36 13.82 -3.37 -0.98
CA LEU A 36 14.73 -2.32 -1.44
C LEU A 36 13.93 -1.18 -2.06
N GLY A 37 14.17 0.03 -1.61
CA GLY A 37 13.54 1.22 -2.16
C GLY A 37 14.03 2.50 -1.48
N HIS A 38 13.61 3.65 -2.00
CA HIS A 38 13.98 4.98 -1.51
C HIS A 38 13.38 5.26 -0.12
N SER A 39 12.12 4.86 0.11
CA SER A 39 11.41 4.90 1.39
C SER A 39 11.68 3.62 2.19
N ASP A 40 10.80 3.26 3.10
CA ASP A 40 10.80 1.95 3.76
C ASP A 40 10.39 0.81 2.82
N ALA A 41 10.03 1.13 1.57
CA ALA A 41 9.64 0.20 0.51
C ALA A 41 8.44 -0.69 0.86
N ASP A 42 7.49 -0.15 1.63
CA ASP A 42 6.25 -0.84 1.97
C ASP A 42 5.36 -0.96 0.73
N ALA A 43 5.50 -2.07 0.02
CA ALA A 43 4.80 -2.30 -1.24
C ALA A 43 3.28 -2.27 -1.07
N LEU A 44 2.77 -2.74 0.07
CA LEU A 44 1.32 -2.74 0.34
C LEU A 44 0.79 -1.32 0.50
N LEU A 45 1.43 -0.51 1.31
CA LEU A 45 0.99 0.88 1.52
C LEU A 45 1.17 1.73 0.26
N HIS A 46 2.21 1.46 -0.55
CA HIS A 46 2.40 2.14 -1.84
C HIS A 46 1.28 1.81 -2.83
N ALA A 47 0.87 0.53 -2.90
CA ALA A 47 -0.24 0.12 -3.76
C ALA A 47 -1.56 0.79 -3.32
N ILE A 48 -1.82 0.83 -2.01
CA ILE A 48 -3.02 1.50 -1.47
C ILE A 48 -2.97 3.01 -1.75
N THR A 49 -1.81 3.63 -1.58
CA THR A 49 -1.63 5.07 -1.87
C THR A 49 -1.96 5.37 -3.33
N ASP A 50 -1.43 4.57 -4.27
CA ASP A 50 -1.76 4.73 -5.69
C ASP A 50 -3.24 4.50 -5.98
N ALA A 51 -3.86 3.53 -5.29
CA ALA A 51 -5.28 3.25 -5.48
C ALA A 51 -6.16 4.44 -5.09
N ILE A 52 -5.91 5.07 -3.94
CA ILE A 52 -6.71 6.22 -3.50
C ILE A 52 -6.43 7.46 -4.34
N LEU A 53 -5.18 7.70 -4.72
CA LEU A 53 -4.83 8.82 -5.59
C LEU A 53 -5.45 8.65 -6.98
N GLY A 54 -5.33 7.46 -7.56
CA GLY A 54 -5.91 7.16 -8.87
C GLY A 54 -7.43 7.28 -8.88
N GLY A 55 -8.10 6.76 -7.85
CA GLY A 55 -9.56 6.90 -7.71
C GLY A 55 -10.00 8.35 -7.63
N ALA A 56 -9.25 9.19 -6.94
CA ALA A 56 -9.54 10.62 -6.83
C ALA A 56 -9.10 11.43 -8.06
N GLY A 57 -8.38 10.80 -8.99
CA GLY A 57 -7.87 11.50 -10.18
C GLY A 57 -6.69 12.42 -9.89
N LEU A 58 -5.89 12.10 -8.87
CA LEU A 58 -4.78 12.93 -8.39
C LEU A 58 -3.40 12.41 -8.83
N GLY A 59 -3.35 11.52 -9.82
CA GLY A 59 -2.10 10.97 -10.32
C GLY A 59 -1.65 9.77 -9.50
N ASP A 60 -0.41 9.77 -9.08
CA ASP A 60 0.23 8.64 -8.42
C ASP A 60 1.19 9.09 -7.29
N ILE A 61 1.71 8.10 -6.55
CA ILE A 61 2.64 8.34 -5.44
C ILE A 61 3.93 9.01 -5.92
N GLY A 62 4.44 8.62 -7.09
CA GLY A 62 5.67 9.18 -7.64
C GLY A 62 5.55 10.66 -8.01
N GLY A 63 4.37 11.08 -8.45
CA GLY A 63 4.09 12.49 -8.74
C GLY A 63 3.94 13.33 -7.47
N MET A 64 3.31 12.76 -6.42
CA MET A 64 3.08 13.47 -5.16
C MET A 64 4.34 13.48 -4.26
N PHE A 65 5.11 12.37 -4.25
CA PHE A 65 6.29 12.19 -3.41
C PHE A 65 7.47 11.73 -4.26
N PRO A 66 8.09 12.62 -5.07
CA PRO A 66 9.18 12.20 -5.95
C PRO A 66 10.37 11.61 -5.18
N ASP A 67 10.87 10.46 -5.61
CA ASP A 67 12.02 9.79 -5.01
C ASP A 67 13.35 10.47 -5.29
N THR A 68 13.35 11.50 -6.15
CA THR A 68 14.50 12.37 -6.38
C THR A 68 14.74 13.36 -5.24
N GLY A 69 13.75 13.56 -4.35
CA GLY A 69 13.85 14.45 -3.20
C GLY A 69 14.47 13.76 -2.00
N SER A 70 15.58 14.27 -1.47
CA SER A 70 16.23 13.73 -0.26
C SER A 70 15.30 13.72 0.95
N GLN A 71 14.30 14.58 0.97
CA GLN A 71 13.31 14.68 2.05
C GLN A 71 12.46 13.42 2.21
N TRP A 72 12.36 12.59 1.17
CA TRP A 72 11.58 11.35 1.19
C TRP A 72 12.43 10.09 1.39
N GLU A 73 13.76 10.25 1.45
CA GLU A 73 14.66 9.12 1.69
C GLU A 73 14.43 8.51 3.07
N GLY A 74 14.19 7.19 3.11
CA GLY A 74 13.87 6.49 4.36
C GLY A 74 12.48 6.82 4.90
N ALA A 75 11.62 7.49 4.12
CA ALA A 75 10.31 7.93 4.59
C ALA A 75 9.44 6.77 5.06
N ASP A 76 8.68 7.03 6.12
CA ASP A 76 7.64 6.14 6.60
C ASP A 76 6.45 6.17 5.62
N SER A 77 6.17 5.05 4.99
CA SER A 77 5.07 4.94 4.02
C SER A 77 3.69 5.20 4.63
N ARG A 78 3.52 5.02 5.93
CA ARG A 78 2.30 5.41 6.62
C ARG A 78 2.11 6.94 6.59
N ALA A 79 3.19 7.70 6.75
CA ALA A 79 3.13 9.15 6.62
C ALA A 79 2.80 9.58 5.19
N LEU A 80 3.34 8.89 4.18
CA LEU A 80 3.01 9.14 2.78
C LEU A 80 1.53 8.83 2.52
N LEU A 81 1.02 7.73 3.04
CA LEU A 81 -0.40 7.35 2.90
C LEU A 81 -1.31 8.40 3.54
N ARG A 82 -0.98 8.86 4.74
CA ARG A 82 -1.76 9.94 5.40
C ARG A 82 -1.75 11.23 4.60
N GLY A 83 -0.59 11.58 4.02
CA GLY A 83 -0.48 12.76 3.16
C GLY A 83 -1.33 12.64 1.90
N ALA A 84 -1.32 11.48 1.24
CA ALA A 84 -2.17 11.22 0.10
C ALA A 84 -3.66 11.26 0.48
N MET A 85 -4.01 10.69 1.63
CA MET A 85 -5.40 10.71 2.11
C MET A 85 -5.89 12.14 2.39
N ALA A 86 -5.04 13.01 2.91
CA ALA A 86 -5.37 14.42 3.09
C ALA A 86 -5.72 15.09 1.75
N ALA A 87 -4.94 14.81 0.70
CA ALA A 87 -5.21 15.33 -0.65
C ALA A 87 -6.53 14.76 -1.22
N VAL A 88 -6.80 13.49 -0.99
CA VAL A 88 -8.05 12.83 -1.42
C VAL A 88 -9.27 13.49 -0.75
N ARG A 89 -9.18 13.78 0.55
CA ARG A 89 -10.25 14.50 1.28
C ARG A 89 -10.44 15.92 0.75
N GLU A 90 -9.36 16.63 0.49
CA GLU A 90 -9.42 17.98 -0.07
C GLU A 90 -10.09 17.99 -1.44
N ALA A 91 -9.92 16.92 -2.22
CA ALA A 91 -10.60 16.75 -3.50
C ALA A 91 -12.08 16.34 -3.37
N GLY A 92 -12.58 16.16 -2.15
CA GLY A 92 -13.99 15.86 -1.87
C GLY A 92 -14.32 14.38 -1.80
N TRP A 93 -13.34 13.52 -1.55
CA TRP A 93 -13.55 12.08 -1.50
C TRP A 93 -13.15 11.50 -0.15
N GLN A 94 -13.74 10.38 0.18
CA GLN A 94 -13.32 9.53 1.31
C GLN A 94 -13.32 8.08 0.86
N VAL A 95 -12.61 7.24 1.61
CA VAL A 95 -12.51 5.81 1.28
C VAL A 95 -13.73 5.08 1.80
N GLY A 96 -14.40 4.33 0.93
CA GLY A 96 -15.47 3.41 1.32
C GLY A 96 -14.90 2.08 1.81
N ASN A 97 -14.01 1.47 1.01
CA ASN A 97 -13.31 0.25 1.41
C ASN A 97 -12.02 0.07 0.62
N ILE A 98 -11.15 -0.80 1.16
CA ILE A 98 -9.92 -1.26 0.51
C ILE A 98 -9.95 -2.78 0.44
N ASP A 99 -9.57 -3.33 -0.72
CA ASP A 99 -9.23 -4.74 -0.87
C ASP A 99 -7.84 -4.84 -1.48
N ALA A 100 -6.93 -5.52 -0.80
CA ALA A 100 -5.54 -5.59 -1.21
C ALA A 100 -5.01 -7.03 -1.14
N THR A 101 -4.04 -7.32 -2.01
CA THR A 101 -3.38 -8.61 -2.08
C THR A 101 -1.87 -8.40 -2.04
N VAL A 102 -1.19 -9.07 -1.12
CA VAL A 102 0.27 -9.14 -1.06
C VAL A 102 0.71 -10.47 -1.67
N ILE A 103 1.55 -10.40 -2.69
CA ILE A 103 2.09 -11.58 -3.38
C ILE A 103 3.50 -11.80 -2.88
N ALA A 104 3.68 -12.82 -2.05
CA ALA A 104 4.97 -13.16 -1.46
C ALA A 104 5.05 -14.69 -1.31
N GLN A 105 6.14 -15.28 -1.82
CA GLN A 105 6.37 -16.70 -1.62
C GLN A 105 6.67 -16.99 -0.15
N ALA A 106 7.38 -16.09 0.52
CA ALA A 106 7.67 -16.05 1.94
C ALA A 106 7.98 -14.58 2.32
N PRO A 107 7.81 -14.18 3.58
CA PRO A 107 7.24 -14.92 4.69
C PRO A 107 5.70 -15.04 4.59
N ARG A 108 5.09 -15.77 5.51
CA ARG A 108 3.62 -15.87 5.59
C ARG A 108 3.05 -14.52 6.02
N ILE A 109 2.04 -14.06 5.29
CA ILE A 109 1.40 -12.76 5.53
C ILE A 109 0.27 -12.87 6.57
N ALA A 110 -0.45 -13.99 6.58
CA ALA A 110 -1.63 -14.19 7.40
C ALA A 110 -1.47 -13.79 8.89
N PRO A 111 -0.36 -14.12 9.58
CA PRO A 111 -0.20 -13.74 10.98
C PRO A 111 -0.17 -12.23 11.24
N HIS A 112 0.09 -11.43 10.19
CA HIS A 112 0.27 -9.98 10.31
C HIS A 112 -0.92 -9.17 9.79
N VAL A 113 -1.92 -9.83 9.21
CA VAL A 113 -3.06 -9.18 8.54
C VAL A 113 -3.85 -8.28 9.49
N ALA A 114 -4.11 -8.73 10.72
CA ALA A 114 -4.87 -7.92 11.67
C ALA A 114 -4.18 -6.59 11.99
N ALA A 115 -2.86 -6.62 12.20
CA ALA A 115 -2.07 -5.42 12.46
C ALA A 115 -2.00 -4.50 11.24
N MET A 116 -1.84 -5.07 10.03
CA MET A 116 -1.86 -4.32 8.78
C MET A 116 -3.19 -3.58 8.60
N ARG A 117 -4.31 -4.28 8.80
CA ARG A 117 -5.65 -3.70 8.68
C ARG A 117 -5.85 -2.54 9.64
N ALA A 118 -5.40 -2.70 10.89
CA ALA A 118 -5.51 -1.65 11.90
C ALA A 118 -4.72 -0.39 11.49
N ASN A 119 -3.51 -0.56 11.00
CA ASN A 119 -2.67 0.55 10.53
C ASN A 119 -3.31 1.28 9.35
N ILE A 120 -3.75 0.53 8.35
CA ILE A 120 -4.36 1.09 7.14
C ILE A 120 -5.65 1.84 7.48
N ALA A 121 -6.51 1.23 8.29
CA ALA A 121 -7.77 1.84 8.72
C ALA A 121 -7.52 3.15 9.48
N ALA A 122 -6.56 3.17 10.39
CA ALA A 122 -6.19 4.38 11.13
C ALA A 122 -5.70 5.49 10.19
N ASP A 123 -4.85 5.15 9.23
CA ASP A 123 -4.28 6.12 8.29
C ASP A 123 -5.32 6.67 7.32
N LEU A 124 -6.31 5.88 6.96
CA LEU A 124 -7.40 6.29 6.05
C LEU A 124 -8.61 6.88 6.78
N GLY A 125 -8.68 6.76 8.10
CA GLY A 125 -9.83 7.23 8.89
C GLY A 125 -11.10 6.44 8.66
N ILE A 126 -10.98 5.11 8.48
CA ILE A 126 -12.11 4.20 8.26
C ILE A 126 -12.09 3.06 9.28
N ALA A 127 -13.18 2.31 9.36
CA ALA A 127 -13.25 1.14 10.22
C ALA A 127 -12.36 0.00 9.68
N ALA A 128 -11.78 -0.80 10.57
CA ALA A 128 -10.92 -1.92 10.16
C ALA A 128 -11.67 -2.94 9.29
N GLU A 129 -12.97 -3.10 9.51
CA GLU A 129 -13.85 -3.97 8.71
C GLU A 129 -13.94 -3.54 7.24
N ALA A 130 -13.64 -2.28 6.93
CA ALA A 130 -13.61 -1.76 5.57
C ALA A 130 -12.28 -2.02 4.86
N VAL A 131 -11.31 -2.63 5.54
CA VAL A 131 -9.99 -2.97 4.98
C VAL A 131 -9.84 -4.48 4.94
N ASN A 132 -9.59 -5.04 3.77
CA ASN A 132 -9.25 -6.45 3.60
C ASN A 132 -7.85 -6.58 3.04
N VAL A 133 -7.05 -7.49 3.60
CA VAL A 133 -5.71 -7.81 3.14
C VAL A 133 -5.59 -9.33 2.99
N LYS A 134 -5.16 -9.76 1.81
CA LYS A 134 -4.92 -11.18 1.48
C LYS A 134 -3.45 -11.39 1.22
N GLY A 135 -2.90 -12.48 1.72
CA GLY A 135 -1.59 -12.98 1.32
C GLY A 135 -1.74 -14.09 0.29
N LYS A 136 -0.94 -14.05 -0.77
CA LYS A 136 -0.90 -15.07 -1.81
C LYS A 136 0.53 -15.46 -2.10
N THR A 137 0.77 -16.76 -2.26
CA THR A 137 1.99 -17.20 -2.93
C THR A 137 1.75 -17.19 -4.44
N ASN A 138 2.82 -17.26 -5.21
CA ASN A 138 2.71 -17.40 -6.67
C ASN A 138 3.00 -18.84 -7.12
N GLU A 139 2.83 -19.82 -6.21
CA GLU A 139 3.05 -21.23 -6.49
C GLU A 139 4.44 -21.50 -7.11
N ARG A 140 5.47 -20.77 -6.63
CA ARG A 140 6.85 -20.80 -7.10
C ARG A 140 7.04 -20.34 -8.55
N LEU A 141 6.03 -19.67 -9.12
CA LEU A 141 6.10 -19.12 -10.48
C LEU A 141 6.53 -17.66 -10.47
N GLY A 142 7.33 -17.30 -11.45
CA GLY A 142 7.78 -15.93 -11.67
C GLY A 142 8.75 -15.43 -10.58
N PHE A 143 9.05 -14.14 -10.62
CA PHE A 143 10.00 -13.55 -9.70
C PHE A 143 9.50 -13.58 -8.25
N GLU A 144 8.21 -13.40 -8.00
CA GLU A 144 7.64 -13.52 -6.66
C GLU A 144 7.75 -14.97 -6.16
N GLY A 145 7.47 -15.93 -7.03
CA GLY A 145 7.56 -17.36 -6.70
C GLY A 145 8.99 -17.83 -6.45
N ARG A 146 9.99 -17.15 -7.04
CA ARG A 146 11.40 -17.40 -6.79
C ARG A 146 11.94 -16.64 -5.57
N GLY A 147 11.11 -15.82 -4.92
CA GLY A 147 11.54 -15.03 -3.77
C GLY A 147 12.45 -13.87 -4.11
N GLU A 148 12.40 -13.35 -5.32
CA GLU A 148 13.22 -12.21 -5.76
C GLU A 148 12.61 -10.87 -5.32
N GLY A 149 11.30 -10.84 -5.11
CA GLY A 149 10.59 -9.63 -4.71
C GLY A 149 9.21 -9.94 -4.15
N ILE A 150 8.58 -8.88 -3.66
CA ILE A 150 7.20 -8.90 -3.18
C ILE A 150 6.42 -7.86 -3.97
N ALA A 151 5.24 -8.25 -4.46
CA ALA A 151 4.32 -7.36 -5.14
C ALA A 151 3.05 -7.17 -4.30
N ALA A 152 2.37 -6.06 -4.52
CA ALA A 152 1.07 -5.81 -3.92
C ALA A 152 0.12 -5.19 -4.94
N HIS A 153 -1.14 -5.59 -4.87
CA HIS A 153 -2.23 -4.98 -5.60
C HIS A 153 -3.24 -4.43 -4.61
N ALA A 154 -3.85 -3.30 -4.92
CA ALA A 154 -4.90 -2.73 -4.10
C ALA A 154 -6.02 -2.17 -4.98
N VAL A 155 -7.24 -2.31 -4.50
CA VAL A 155 -8.42 -1.66 -5.08
C VAL A 155 -9.06 -0.82 -3.98
N ALA A 156 -9.43 0.41 -4.32
CA ALA A 156 -10.13 1.31 -3.42
C ALA A 156 -11.46 1.71 -4.05
N LEU A 157 -12.52 1.67 -3.25
CA LEU A 157 -13.75 2.37 -3.56
C LEU A 157 -13.72 3.70 -2.82
N LEU A 158 -13.81 4.80 -3.56
CA LEU A 158 -13.99 6.12 -2.99
C LEU A 158 -15.45 6.52 -3.07
N VAL A 159 -15.92 7.20 -2.04
CA VAL A 159 -17.25 7.76 -2.00
C VAL A 159 -17.15 9.28 -1.81
N ARG A 160 -18.08 10.01 -2.37
CA ARG A 160 -18.08 11.47 -2.24
C ARG A 160 -18.32 11.84 -0.78
N ALA A 161 -17.47 12.72 -0.28
CA ALA A 161 -17.68 13.30 1.04
C ALA A 161 -18.81 14.34 0.97
N ASP A 162 -19.67 14.35 1.98
CA ASP A 162 -20.79 15.30 2.10
C ASP A 162 -20.29 16.71 2.48
#